data_7e01c514fe8bc417332ff2482a523f6d
#
_entry.id   7e01c514fe8bc417332ff2482a523f6d
#
_cell.length_a   1.000
_cell.length_b   1.000
_cell.length_c   1.000
_cell.angle_alpha   90.00
_cell.angle_beta   90.00
_cell.angle_gamma   90.00
#
_symmetry.space_group_name_H-M   'P 1'
#
loop_
_entity.id
_entity.type
_entity.pdbx_description
1 polymer ?
#
loop_
_entity_poly.entity_id
_entity_poly.type
_entity_poly.pdbx_seq_one_letter_code
_entity_poly.pdbx_strand_id
1 'polypeptide(L)'
;MRRVAQSHAPVGWRTCHPEFQMSSPAELSVRAATADDAEAIAQLLHDFNEEFEDPTPGPARLAERIRELLAGKDTAVLLGGSGPDGLAVLRFRPAIWTRALECYLAELYVVPQRRGHGLGRRLMQAAIECARSRGACHMELGTAETDVVARALYESLGFSNREGKPDGPLNYFYEREL
;
A
#
# COMPACT_ATOMS: atom_id res chain seq x y z
N MET A 1 26.36 -39.82 22.60
CA MET A 1 24.96 -39.47 22.92
C MET A 1 24.35 -38.85 21.66
N ARG A 2 23.46 -39.55 20.97
CA ARG A 2 22.81 -39.15 19.75
C ARG A 2 21.49 -38.43 20.09
N ARG A 3 21.29 -37.20 19.58
CA ARG A 3 19.99 -36.51 19.68
C ARG A 3 19.08 -36.97 18.52
N VAL A 4 17.90 -37.46 18.92
CA VAL A 4 16.82 -37.86 18.02
C VAL A 4 16.06 -36.60 17.58
N ALA A 5 15.93 -36.41 16.25
CA ALA A 5 15.06 -35.39 15.69
C ALA A 5 13.62 -35.88 15.70
N GLN A 6 12.72 -35.15 16.34
CA GLN A 6 11.28 -35.38 16.23
C GLN A 6 10.71 -34.54 15.06
N SER A 7 10.20 -35.24 14.04
CA SER A 7 9.45 -34.65 12.93
C SER A 7 8.03 -34.34 13.38
N HIS A 8 7.60 -33.08 13.24
CA HIS A 8 6.19 -32.71 13.38
C HIS A 8 5.59 -32.60 11.98
N ALA A 9 4.59 -33.43 11.71
CA ALA A 9 3.78 -33.37 10.51
C ALA A 9 2.82 -32.15 10.58
N PRO A 10 2.52 -31.50 9.43
CA PRO A 10 1.61 -30.36 9.42
C PRO A 10 0.16 -30.80 9.56
N VAL A 11 -0.57 -30.13 10.44
CA VAL A 11 -2.00 -30.29 10.69
C VAL A 11 -2.77 -29.80 9.44
N GLY A 12 -3.62 -30.67 8.88
CA GLY A 12 -4.41 -30.39 7.71
C GLY A 12 -5.46 -29.30 7.93
N TRP A 13 -5.52 -28.38 6.99
CA TRP A 13 -6.52 -27.33 6.93
C TRP A 13 -7.83 -27.90 6.35
N ARG A 14 -8.88 -27.91 7.15
CA ARG A 14 -10.24 -28.22 6.68
C ARG A 14 -10.86 -26.96 6.09
N THR A 15 -11.28 -27.06 4.85
CA THR A 15 -12.02 -26.05 4.09
C THR A 15 -13.41 -25.83 4.69
N CYS A 16 -13.70 -24.59 5.12
CA CYS A 16 -15.06 -24.06 5.23
C CYS A 16 -15.22 -22.99 4.18
N HIS A 17 -16.02 -23.26 3.14
CA HIS A 17 -16.42 -22.27 2.16
C HIS A 17 -17.73 -21.60 2.59
N PRO A 18 -17.79 -20.25 2.60
CA PRO A 18 -18.91 -19.56 1.98
C PRO A 18 -18.51 -19.20 0.56
N GLU A 19 -19.43 -19.27 -0.37
CA GLU A 19 -19.24 -18.84 -1.76
C GLU A 19 -18.87 -17.36 -1.80
N PHE A 20 -17.57 -17.11 -1.83
CA PHE A 20 -17.02 -15.79 -2.06
C PHE A 20 -17.04 -15.59 -3.57
N GLN A 21 -17.84 -14.64 -4.04
CA GLN A 21 -17.86 -14.23 -5.44
C GLN A 21 -16.44 -13.75 -5.78
N MET A 22 -15.66 -14.59 -6.45
CA MET A 22 -14.29 -14.27 -6.86
C MET A 22 -14.36 -13.17 -7.91
N SER A 23 -13.89 -11.98 -7.56
CA SER A 23 -13.64 -10.90 -8.53
C SER A 23 -12.81 -11.45 -9.69
N SER A 24 -13.12 -11.03 -10.90
CA SER A 24 -12.40 -11.48 -12.09
C SER A 24 -10.90 -11.15 -11.98
N PRO A 25 -9.99 -11.96 -12.54
CA PRO A 25 -8.55 -11.65 -12.51
C PRO A 25 -8.19 -10.26 -13.03
N ALA A 26 -8.95 -9.73 -13.99
CA ALA A 26 -8.77 -8.37 -14.51
C ALA A 26 -9.14 -7.28 -13.49
N GLU A 27 -10.16 -7.52 -12.67
CA GLU A 27 -10.63 -6.57 -11.64
C GLU A 27 -9.67 -6.41 -10.46
N LEU A 28 -8.78 -7.38 -10.25
CA LEU A 28 -7.74 -7.36 -9.23
C LEU A 28 -6.34 -7.19 -9.81
N SER A 29 -6.21 -6.84 -11.11
CA SER A 29 -4.92 -6.57 -11.72
C SER A 29 -4.29 -5.32 -11.11
N VAL A 30 -2.96 -5.35 -10.93
CA VAL A 30 -2.18 -4.19 -10.50
C VAL A 30 -0.98 -4.04 -11.42
N ARG A 31 -0.72 -2.81 -11.87
CA ARG A 31 0.42 -2.48 -12.72
C ARG A 31 1.13 -1.22 -12.25
N ALA A 32 2.39 -1.06 -12.63
CA ALA A 32 3.07 0.21 -12.47
C ALA A 32 2.47 1.27 -13.42
N ALA A 33 2.35 2.48 -12.92
CA ALA A 33 1.93 3.63 -13.72
C ALA A 33 3.10 4.20 -14.51
N THR A 34 2.75 4.87 -15.60
CA THR A 34 3.64 5.66 -16.45
C THR A 34 3.20 7.13 -16.44
N ALA A 35 3.96 8.01 -17.11
CA ALA A 35 3.57 9.41 -17.25
C ALA A 35 2.24 9.61 -18.00
N ASP A 36 1.86 8.65 -18.85
CA ASP A 36 0.59 8.67 -19.60
C ASP A 36 -0.63 8.44 -18.70
N ASP A 37 -0.41 7.92 -17.50
CA ASP A 37 -1.47 7.69 -16.51
C ASP A 37 -1.72 8.90 -15.60
N ALA A 38 -0.99 10.00 -15.79
CA ALA A 38 -0.99 11.14 -14.86
C ALA A 38 -2.39 11.73 -14.62
N GLU A 39 -3.23 11.83 -15.65
CA GLU A 39 -4.60 12.30 -15.52
C GLU A 39 -5.47 11.37 -14.69
N ALA A 40 -5.37 10.07 -14.91
CA ALA A 40 -6.13 9.08 -14.16
C ALA A 40 -5.71 9.04 -12.68
N ILE A 41 -4.40 9.12 -12.41
CA ILE A 41 -3.86 9.21 -11.05
C ILE A 41 -4.34 10.49 -10.37
N ALA A 42 -4.26 11.62 -11.07
CA ALA A 42 -4.69 12.91 -10.55
C ALA A 42 -6.18 12.93 -10.21
N GLN A 43 -7.02 12.30 -11.02
CA GLN A 43 -8.45 12.18 -10.73
C GLN A 43 -8.68 11.34 -9.47
N LEU A 44 -8.04 10.17 -9.34
CA LEU A 44 -8.16 9.31 -8.15
C LEU A 44 -7.70 10.02 -6.87
N LEU A 45 -6.61 10.80 -6.92
CA LEU A 45 -6.12 11.59 -5.79
C LEU A 45 -7.05 12.75 -5.45
N HIS A 46 -7.63 13.37 -6.46
CA HIS A 46 -8.64 14.42 -6.26
C HIS A 46 -9.88 13.85 -5.58
N ASP A 47 -10.42 12.74 -6.10
CA ASP A 47 -11.59 12.06 -5.54
C ASP A 47 -11.34 11.59 -4.11
N PHE A 48 -10.11 11.16 -3.80
CA PHE A 48 -9.70 10.80 -2.45
C PHE A 48 -9.81 11.98 -1.49
N ASN A 49 -9.19 13.12 -1.83
CA ASN A 49 -9.25 14.30 -0.99
C ASN A 49 -10.69 14.84 -0.84
N GLU A 50 -11.48 14.87 -1.92
CA GLU A 50 -12.88 15.27 -1.86
C GLU A 50 -13.72 14.37 -0.92
N GLU A 51 -13.45 13.05 -0.91
CA GLU A 51 -14.16 12.11 -0.03
C GLU A 51 -13.88 12.38 1.46
N PHE A 52 -12.65 12.84 1.78
CA PHE A 52 -12.25 13.13 3.15
C PHE A 52 -12.31 14.63 3.52
N GLU A 53 -12.89 15.44 2.63
CA GLU A 53 -13.00 16.90 2.80
C GLU A 53 -11.64 17.60 2.96
N ASP A 54 -10.58 17.00 2.39
CA ASP A 54 -9.24 17.56 2.40
C ASP A 54 -9.00 18.50 1.20
N PRO A 55 -8.17 19.55 1.36
CA PRO A 55 -7.86 20.47 0.26
C PRO A 55 -7.20 19.76 -0.91
N THR A 56 -7.58 20.12 -2.13
CA THR A 56 -6.99 19.62 -3.36
C THR A 56 -6.68 20.77 -4.34
N PRO A 57 -5.54 20.75 -5.03
CA PRO A 57 -5.23 21.76 -6.04
C PRO A 57 -6.02 21.57 -7.35
N GLY A 58 -6.82 20.51 -7.44
CA GLY A 58 -7.59 20.09 -8.60
C GLY A 58 -6.83 19.18 -9.56
N PRO A 59 -7.56 18.39 -10.39
CA PRO A 59 -6.98 17.32 -11.21
C PRO A 59 -5.88 17.79 -12.16
N ALA A 60 -6.06 18.95 -12.83
CA ALA A 60 -5.09 19.44 -13.79
C ALA A 60 -3.71 19.71 -13.18
N ARG A 61 -3.66 20.41 -12.04
CA ARG A 61 -2.40 20.68 -11.34
C ARG A 61 -1.79 19.41 -10.74
N LEU A 62 -2.63 18.49 -10.26
CA LEU A 62 -2.18 17.18 -9.80
C LEU A 62 -1.54 16.40 -10.94
N ALA A 63 -2.12 16.39 -12.15
CA ALA A 63 -1.57 15.68 -13.30
C ALA A 63 -0.18 16.22 -13.70
N GLU A 64 0.00 17.54 -13.70
CA GLU A 64 1.31 18.17 -13.95
C GLU A 64 2.32 17.68 -12.88
N ARG A 65 1.94 17.76 -11.62
CA ARG A 65 2.80 17.34 -10.51
C ARG A 65 3.15 15.85 -10.55
N ILE A 66 2.19 14.98 -10.90
CA ILE A 66 2.42 13.56 -11.03
C ILE A 66 3.40 13.23 -12.14
N ARG A 67 3.32 13.90 -13.29
CA ARG A 67 4.32 13.73 -14.37
C ARG A 67 5.74 14.07 -13.90
N GLU A 68 5.91 15.19 -13.18
CA GLU A 68 7.20 15.56 -12.60
C GLU A 68 7.72 14.49 -11.64
N LEU A 69 6.86 13.98 -10.74
CA LEU A 69 7.22 12.97 -9.75
C LEU A 69 7.60 11.63 -10.41
N LEU A 70 6.86 11.22 -11.45
CA LEU A 70 7.13 9.98 -12.18
C LEU A 70 8.37 10.08 -13.08
N ALA A 71 8.76 11.27 -13.52
CA ALA A 71 10.03 11.48 -14.23
C ALA A 71 11.25 11.31 -13.31
N GLY A 72 11.08 11.43 -12.01
CA GLY A 72 12.10 11.17 -10.99
C GLY A 72 12.26 9.69 -10.68
N LYS A 73 13.19 9.41 -9.75
CA LYS A 73 13.46 8.02 -9.28
C LYS A 73 12.83 7.74 -7.90
N ASP A 74 12.36 8.78 -7.23
CA ASP A 74 11.96 8.73 -5.82
C ASP A 74 10.47 8.48 -5.63
N THR A 75 9.74 8.29 -6.72
CA THR A 75 8.30 8.01 -6.69
C THR A 75 7.95 6.83 -7.58
N ALA A 76 7.03 6.01 -7.14
CA ALA A 76 6.33 5.04 -7.96
C ALA A 76 4.84 5.09 -7.64
N VAL A 77 4.03 4.89 -8.68
CA VAL A 77 2.59 4.75 -8.51
C VAL A 77 2.18 3.41 -9.10
N LEU A 78 1.35 2.69 -8.35
CA LEU A 78 0.71 1.47 -8.79
C LEU A 78 -0.77 1.76 -9.01
N LEU A 79 -1.31 1.28 -10.12
CA LEU A 79 -2.73 1.39 -10.46
C LEU A 79 -3.36 0.00 -10.40
N GLY A 80 -4.53 -0.07 -9.79
CA GLY A 80 -5.27 -1.32 -9.59
C GLY A 80 -6.67 -1.28 -10.20
N GLY A 81 -7.13 -2.44 -10.68
CA GLY A 81 -8.43 -2.59 -11.32
C GLY A 81 -8.38 -2.37 -12.84
N SER A 82 -9.52 -2.51 -13.48
CA SER A 82 -9.65 -2.38 -14.93
C SER A 82 -9.89 -0.95 -15.41
N GLY A 83 -10.18 0.00 -14.49
CA GLY A 83 -10.66 1.34 -14.77
C GLY A 83 -9.72 2.51 -14.77
N PRO A 84 -8.58 2.74 -14.09
CA PRO A 84 -8.18 2.18 -12.80
C PRO A 84 -9.13 2.52 -11.66
N ASP A 85 -9.30 1.58 -10.73
CA ASP A 85 -10.25 1.66 -9.64
C ASP A 85 -9.58 1.96 -8.27
N GLY A 86 -8.26 2.09 -8.28
CA GLY A 86 -7.48 2.44 -7.09
C GLY A 86 -6.01 2.63 -7.39
N LEU A 87 -5.28 3.19 -6.42
CA LEU A 87 -3.85 3.46 -6.53
C LEU A 87 -3.10 3.24 -5.21
N ALA A 88 -1.78 3.07 -5.33
CA ALA A 88 -0.83 3.22 -4.24
C ALA A 88 0.32 4.12 -4.69
N VAL A 89 0.63 5.15 -3.92
CA VAL A 89 1.75 6.07 -4.16
C VAL A 89 2.89 5.75 -3.20
N LEU A 90 4.06 5.43 -3.76
CA LEU A 90 5.26 5.08 -3.02
C LEU A 90 6.32 6.17 -3.17
N ARG A 91 6.94 6.55 -2.06
CA ARG A 91 8.06 7.49 -2.02
C ARG A 91 9.30 6.77 -1.50
N PHE A 92 10.42 6.98 -2.15
CA PHE A 92 11.70 6.34 -1.82
C PHE A 92 12.72 7.37 -1.38
N ARG A 93 13.48 7.04 -0.34
CA ARG A 93 14.62 7.85 0.13
C ARG A 93 15.78 6.95 0.52
N PRO A 94 17.04 7.42 0.43
CA PRO A 94 18.20 6.67 0.95
C PRO A 94 18.06 6.45 2.46
N ALA A 95 18.30 5.23 2.92
CA ALA A 95 18.38 4.91 4.34
C ALA A 95 19.68 5.48 4.93
N ILE A 96 19.60 6.02 6.16
CA ILE A 96 20.78 6.61 6.82
C ILE A 96 21.76 5.53 7.26
N TRP A 97 21.25 4.41 7.75
CA TRP A 97 22.08 3.39 8.41
C TRP A 97 22.59 2.29 7.47
N THR A 98 22.07 2.25 6.25
CA THR A 98 22.45 1.22 5.25
C THR A 98 22.56 1.85 3.86
N ARG A 99 23.06 1.08 2.88
CA ARG A 99 23.06 1.51 1.47
C ARG A 99 21.73 1.25 0.76
N ALA A 100 20.74 0.73 1.47
CA ALA A 100 19.41 0.45 0.94
C ALA A 100 18.54 1.71 0.83
N LEU A 101 17.32 1.54 0.33
CA LEU A 101 16.28 2.57 0.37
C LEU A 101 15.30 2.30 1.52
N GLU A 102 14.62 3.36 1.94
CA GLU A 102 13.39 3.33 2.72
C GLU A 102 12.22 3.69 1.80
N CYS A 103 11.10 3.04 1.99
CA CYS A 103 9.87 3.28 1.24
C CYS A 103 8.78 3.81 2.17
N TYR A 104 8.17 4.92 1.79
CA TYR A 104 6.97 5.46 2.44
C TYR A 104 5.77 5.25 1.51
N LEU A 105 4.73 4.57 2.00
CA LEU A 105 3.42 4.55 1.33
C LEU A 105 2.74 5.88 1.63
N ALA A 106 2.77 6.78 0.65
CA ALA A 106 2.20 8.11 0.80
C ALA A 106 0.67 8.09 0.69
N GLU A 107 0.14 7.33 -0.28
CA GLU A 107 -1.29 7.24 -0.52
C GLU A 107 -1.69 5.79 -0.84
N LEU A 108 -2.86 5.38 -0.36
CA LEU A 108 -3.55 4.16 -0.74
C LEU A 108 -5.04 4.46 -0.86
N TYR A 109 -5.55 4.42 -2.07
CA TYR A 109 -6.96 4.70 -2.33
C TYR A 109 -7.59 3.62 -3.20
N VAL A 110 -8.83 3.28 -2.90
CA VAL A 110 -9.71 2.43 -3.72
C VAL A 110 -11.06 3.13 -3.77
N VAL A 111 -11.58 3.35 -4.97
CA VAL A 111 -12.90 3.97 -5.15
C VAL A 111 -13.96 3.23 -4.35
N PRO A 112 -14.94 3.93 -3.72
CA PRO A 112 -15.90 3.32 -2.79
C PRO A 112 -16.60 2.08 -3.34
N GLN A 113 -16.98 2.10 -4.63
CA GLN A 113 -17.69 1.01 -5.32
C GLN A 113 -16.87 -0.27 -5.47
N ARG A 114 -15.55 -0.19 -5.30
CA ARG A 114 -14.61 -1.33 -5.46
C ARG A 114 -14.00 -1.79 -4.13
N ARG A 115 -14.39 -1.18 -3.01
CA ARG A 115 -13.97 -1.58 -1.66
C ARG A 115 -14.59 -2.92 -1.25
N GLY A 116 -13.92 -3.64 -0.36
CA GLY A 116 -14.39 -4.93 0.12
C GLY A 116 -14.13 -6.11 -0.84
N HIS A 117 -13.66 -5.87 -2.06
CA HIS A 117 -13.43 -6.90 -3.09
C HIS A 117 -11.94 -7.33 -3.21
N GLY A 118 -11.08 -6.91 -2.28
CA GLY A 118 -9.69 -7.34 -2.22
C GLY A 118 -8.69 -6.47 -2.99
N LEU A 119 -9.12 -5.42 -3.72
CA LEU A 119 -8.24 -4.57 -4.52
C LEU A 119 -7.19 -3.86 -3.66
N GLY A 120 -7.55 -3.30 -2.50
CA GLY A 120 -6.61 -2.68 -1.58
C GLY A 120 -5.52 -3.63 -1.10
N ARG A 121 -5.86 -4.89 -0.83
CA ARG A 121 -4.87 -5.93 -0.48
C ARG A 121 -3.92 -6.23 -1.65
N ARG A 122 -4.43 -6.30 -2.86
CA ARG A 122 -3.61 -6.52 -4.07
C ARG A 122 -2.66 -5.35 -4.32
N LEU A 123 -3.13 -4.11 -4.17
CA LEU A 123 -2.30 -2.91 -4.25
C LEU A 123 -1.18 -2.93 -3.21
N MET A 124 -1.49 -3.25 -1.95
CA MET A 124 -0.50 -3.36 -0.88
C MET A 124 0.54 -4.45 -1.12
N GLN A 125 0.12 -5.64 -1.58
CA GLN A 125 1.04 -6.71 -1.93
C GLN A 125 1.99 -6.29 -3.06
N ALA A 126 1.46 -5.66 -4.10
CA ALA A 126 2.26 -5.13 -5.20
C ALA A 126 3.19 -3.99 -4.75
N ALA A 127 2.74 -3.14 -3.81
CA ALA A 127 3.54 -2.08 -3.23
C ALA A 127 4.74 -2.62 -2.45
N ILE A 128 4.54 -3.64 -1.62
CA ILE A 128 5.60 -4.32 -0.88
C ILE A 128 6.61 -4.95 -1.86
N GLU A 129 6.14 -5.61 -2.91
CA GLU A 129 7.02 -6.21 -3.93
C GLU A 129 7.79 -5.15 -4.72
N CYS A 130 7.14 -4.06 -5.11
CA CYS A 130 7.77 -2.91 -5.75
C CYS A 130 8.87 -2.31 -4.86
N ALA A 131 8.59 -2.13 -3.55
CA ALA A 131 9.57 -1.62 -2.61
C ALA A 131 10.80 -2.55 -2.51
N ARG A 132 10.59 -3.85 -2.39
CA ARG A 132 11.67 -4.86 -2.36
C ARG A 132 12.50 -4.87 -3.65
N SER A 133 11.85 -4.87 -4.80
CA SER A 133 12.52 -4.89 -6.10
C SER A 133 13.38 -3.65 -6.37
N ARG A 134 13.05 -2.52 -5.73
CA ARG A 134 13.84 -1.29 -5.76
C ARG A 134 14.95 -1.24 -4.70
N GLY A 135 15.08 -2.28 -3.87
CA GLY A 135 16.12 -2.37 -2.84
C GLY A 135 15.76 -1.65 -1.54
N ALA A 136 14.48 -1.42 -1.27
CA ALA A 136 14.07 -0.91 0.04
C ALA A 136 14.18 -2.02 1.10
N CYS A 137 14.78 -1.69 2.25
CA CYS A 137 14.90 -2.58 3.40
C CYS A 137 13.83 -2.31 4.48
N HIS A 138 13.09 -1.21 4.34
CA HIS A 138 12.05 -0.79 5.26
C HIS A 138 10.91 -0.13 4.50
N MET A 139 9.67 -0.35 4.96
CA MET A 139 8.48 0.31 4.44
C MET A 139 7.64 0.80 5.61
N GLU A 140 7.22 2.05 5.53
CA GLU A 140 6.41 2.72 6.55
C GLU A 140 5.18 3.39 5.92
N LEU A 141 4.19 3.65 6.74
CA LEU A 141 2.94 4.35 6.39
C LEU A 141 2.36 5.02 7.64
N GLY A 142 1.51 6.01 7.40
CA GLY A 142 0.67 6.62 8.44
C GLY A 142 -0.81 6.33 8.16
N THR A 143 -1.61 6.26 9.21
CA THR A 143 -3.09 6.18 9.13
C THR A 143 -3.71 6.66 10.44
N ALA A 144 -4.95 7.11 10.40
CA ALA A 144 -5.66 7.53 11.59
C ALA A 144 -6.06 6.33 12.48
N GLU A 145 -6.17 6.55 13.78
CA GLU A 145 -6.64 5.53 14.73
C GLU A 145 -8.05 5.04 14.38
N THR A 146 -8.88 5.93 13.85
CA THR A 146 -10.26 5.67 13.46
C THR A 146 -10.39 4.85 12.17
N ASP A 147 -9.34 4.76 11.36
CA ASP A 147 -9.34 3.99 10.11
C ASP A 147 -9.13 2.48 10.36
N VAL A 148 -10.12 1.87 10.99
CA VAL A 148 -10.08 0.47 11.44
C VAL A 148 -9.89 -0.50 10.27
N VAL A 149 -10.46 -0.19 9.10
CA VAL A 149 -10.40 -1.06 7.91
C VAL A 149 -8.99 -1.09 7.33
N ALA A 150 -8.37 0.06 7.15
CA ALA A 150 -7.00 0.14 6.64
C ALA A 150 -6.00 -0.43 7.65
N ARG A 151 -6.17 -0.15 8.94
CA ARG A 151 -5.34 -0.73 10.01
C ARG A 151 -5.39 -2.26 10.00
N ALA A 152 -6.57 -2.86 9.93
CA ALA A 152 -6.72 -4.32 9.84
C ALA A 152 -6.05 -4.89 8.57
N LEU A 153 -6.10 -4.18 7.45
CA LEU A 153 -5.39 -4.55 6.23
C LEU A 153 -3.87 -4.54 6.47
N TYR A 154 -3.31 -3.46 6.99
CA TYR A 154 -1.87 -3.31 7.23
C TYR A 154 -1.35 -4.35 8.22
N GLU A 155 -2.02 -4.53 9.34
CA GLU A 155 -1.66 -5.53 10.36
C GLU A 155 -1.68 -6.96 9.78
N SER A 156 -2.66 -7.29 8.93
CA SER A 156 -2.75 -8.60 8.26
C SER A 156 -1.61 -8.85 7.25
N LEU A 157 -0.91 -7.80 6.83
CA LEU A 157 0.26 -7.84 5.94
C LEU A 157 1.59 -7.72 6.69
N GLY A 158 1.55 -7.71 8.04
CA GLY A 158 2.72 -7.71 8.89
C GLY A 158 3.25 -6.32 9.27
N PHE A 159 2.51 -5.24 8.96
CA PHE A 159 2.84 -3.93 9.51
C PHE A 159 2.48 -3.87 11.00
N SER A 160 3.24 -3.10 11.77
CA SER A 160 3.03 -2.91 13.20
C SER A 160 3.24 -1.45 13.56
N ASN A 161 2.36 -0.94 14.43
CA ASN A 161 2.54 0.36 15.07
C ASN A 161 3.25 0.23 16.43
N ARG A 162 3.92 -0.90 16.70
CA ARG A 162 4.67 -1.17 17.95
C ARG A 162 6.14 -1.34 17.67
N GLU A 163 6.94 -0.80 18.58
CA GLU A 163 8.40 -0.86 18.47
C GLU A 163 8.93 -2.25 18.88
N GLY A 164 9.75 -2.84 18.01
CA GLY A 164 10.60 -4.00 18.28
C GLY A 164 9.89 -5.33 18.45
N LYS A 165 8.74 -5.39 19.12
CA LYS A 165 7.99 -6.62 19.42
C LYS A 165 6.48 -6.37 19.57
N PRO A 166 5.62 -7.41 19.45
CA PRO A 166 4.16 -7.26 19.46
C PRO A 166 3.57 -6.56 20.69
N ASP A 167 4.22 -6.63 21.83
CA ASP A 167 3.84 -5.99 23.09
C ASP A 167 4.69 -4.74 23.41
N GLY A 168 5.49 -4.25 22.45
CA GLY A 168 6.30 -3.05 22.59
C GLY A 168 5.47 -1.75 22.66
N PRO A 169 6.12 -0.61 22.95
CA PRO A 169 5.44 0.67 23.01
C PRO A 169 4.86 1.04 21.64
N LEU A 170 3.81 1.88 21.65
CA LEU A 170 3.21 2.40 20.43
C LEU A 170 4.12 3.43 19.77
N ASN A 171 4.25 3.37 18.47
CA ASN A 171 4.79 4.43 17.64
C ASN A 171 3.71 5.47 17.38
N TYR A 172 4.08 6.75 17.44
CA TYR A 172 3.23 7.89 17.12
C TYR A 172 3.76 8.59 15.88
N PHE A 173 2.86 9.03 15.01
CA PHE A 173 3.16 9.91 13.91
C PHE A 173 2.95 11.36 14.35
N TYR A 174 3.89 12.24 14.03
CA TYR A 174 3.83 13.69 14.33
C TYR A 174 4.02 14.46 13.05
N GLU A 175 3.17 15.45 12.82
CA GLU A 175 3.22 16.35 11.67
C GLU A 175 3.12 17.81 12.11
N ARG A 176 3.61 18.70 11.28
CA ARG A 176 3.53 20.15 11.46
C ARG A 176 3.57 20.83 10.11
N GLU A 177 2.64 21.73 9.85
CA GLU A 177 2.72 22.67 8.73
C GLU A 177 3.86 23.67 8.94
N LEU A 178 4.56 24.06 7.84
CA LEU A 178 5.72 24.95 7.84
C LEU A 178 5.42 26.24 7.09
#